data_67aa6de52f1f5f3b588e0d146500f211
#
_entry.id   67aa6de52f1f5f3b588e0d146500f211
#
_cell.length_a   1.000
_cell.length_b   1.000
_cell.length_c   1.000
_cell.angle_alpha   90.00
_cell.angle_beta   90.00
_cell.angle_gamma   90.00
#
_symmetry.space_group_name_H-M   'P 1'
#
loop_
_entity.id
_entity.type
_entity.pdbx_description
1 polymer ?
#
loop_
_entity_poly.entity_id
_entity_poly.type
_entity_poly.pdbx_seq_one_letter_code
_entity_poly.pdbx_strand_id
1 'polypeptide(L)'
;MCGIIGFAGKTEAVEVLLDGLERLEYRGYDSAGVAVVSTDGRLQVKKSKGRLSVLRTLLEAEEPMSGGIGIGHTRWATHGEPNDVNAHPHVGQEGKIAVVHNGIIENYLEIKNSLIRKGITFSSDTDTEVIVQLLEYYYKKYSNLMDAVYAVLNRIKGAYAMGILCSDYPEQMLAARKDAPLLIGYGEEGNYIASDVTALLSHTRTVTYMEDDEVAVITAGKVEIYDSDRTLLEKEKHAIEWDVTAAEKGGYAHFMLKEIMEQPEAVRKTISPRIADGKIVLEELKGTGDFIRNVSRIYIVACGSAYHVGMVGKYTLEKLLHIPVEACLASEFRYSEPLLGESTLVIVISQSGETLDSMAALREAKRRGSKVLSIVNVMGSSIARESDYVLYTWAGPEIAVATTKAYTTQMVLLIMLGVYLARELEQIGQEEYDAIVEGLLRLPEQIKQVLNELDNYQKIASRYFNHNSVFYIGRNLDYALGLEGSLKLKEISYIHSESYAAGELKHGTISLIEPGTLVVALATYAPLVEKSLSNIVEVKSRGAEVIALTTDKTVNTISSQTSEMFVIPEVQAILQPVLGVIPLQLFAYYIALNRGCDIDKPRNLAKSVTVE
;
A
#
# COMPACT_ATOMS: atom_id res chain seq x y z
N MET A 1 -5.07 5.64 6.42
CA MET A 1 -4.71 4.73 7.53
C MET A 1 -3.94 5.46 8.60
N CYS A 2 -4.07 5.04 9.86
CA CYS A 2 -3.42 5.68 11.00
C CYS A 2 -1.98 5.20 11.21
N GLY A 3 -1.14 6.00 11.88
CA GLY A 3 0.20 5.63 12.30
C GLY A 3 0.28 5.54 13.82
N ILE A 4 0.84 4.44 14.35
CA ILE A 4 1.16 4.27 15.77
C ILE A 4 2.65 4.24 15.95
N ILE A 5 3.13 4.96 16.95
CA ILE A 5 4.46 4.86 17.54
C ILE A 5 4.33 4.83 19.06
N GLY A 6 5.15 4.04 19.74
CA GLY A 6 5.32 4.10 21.19
C GLY A 6 6.78 3.92 21.54
N PHE A 7 7.18 4.48 22.65
CA PHE A 7 8.54 4.42 23.19
C PHE A 7 8.52 4.17 24.69
N ALA A 8 9.36 3.27 25.14
CA ALA A 8 9.67 3.04 26.55
C ALA A 8 11.19 3.02 26.69
N GLY A 9 11.77 4.09 27.21
CA GLY A 9 13.23 4.26 27.22
C GLY A 9 13.76 5.18 28.30
N LYS A 10 15.05 5.53 28.17
CA LYS A 10 15.82 6.32 29.11
C LYS A 10 15.83 7.80 28.74
N THR A 11 15.44 8.14 27.52
CA THR A 11 15.40 9.50 27.00
C THR A 11 13.98 10.04 27.00
N GLU A 12 13.80 11.35 26.75
CA GLU A 12 12.48 11.96 26.63
C GLU A 12 11.69 11.36 25.46
N ALA A 13 10.46 10.87 25.73
CA ALA A 13 9.65 10.17 24.75
C ALA A 13 9.13 11.08 23.63
N VAL A 14 8.84 12.36 23.92
CA VAL A 14 8.16 13.26 22.98
C VAL A 14 8.90 13.38 21.65
N GLU A 15 10.21 13.61 21.68
CA GLU A 15 11.02 13.76 20.45
C GLU A 15 11.06 12.47 19.62
N VAL A 16 11.18 11.33 20.28
CA VAL A 16 11.14 10.01 19.65
C VAL A 16 9.78 9.76 18.98
N LEU A 17 8.69 10.11 19.67
CA LEU A 17 7.35 9.99 19.14
C LEU A 17 7.13 10.89 17.93
N LEU A 18 7.60 12.15 17.99
CA LEU A 18 7.46 13.11 16.89
C LEU A 18 8.27 12.69 15.65
N ASP A 19 9.50 12.18 15.81
CA ASP A 19 10.28 11.63 14.68
C ASP A 19 9.57 10.44 14.04
N GLY A 20 9.09 9.50 14.85
CA GLY A 20 8.34 8.35 14.34
C GLY A 20 7.03 8.73 13.66
N LEU A 21 6.26 9.68 14.21
CA LEU A 21 5.02 10.17 13.61
C LEU A 21 5.27 10.92 12.29
N GLU A 22 6.36 11.65 12.16
CA GLU A 22 6.74 12.32 10.91
C GLU A 22 6.95 11.31 9.78
N ARG A 23 7.58 10.20 10.09
CA ARG A 23 7.79 9.08 9.17
C ARG A 23 6.53 8.26 8.89
N LEU A 24 5.47 8.39 9.72
CA LEU A 24 4.17 7.75 9.55
C LEU A 24 3.10 8.69 8.96
N GLU A 25 3.40 9.97 8.76
CA GLU A 25 2.40 10.95 8.30
C GLU A 25 1.80 10.61 6.92
N TYR A 26 2.53 9.87 6.07
CA TYR A 26 1.98 9.36 4.81
C TYR A 26 0.83 8.35 4.99
N ARG A 27 0.67 7.79 6.21
CA ARG A 27 -0.43 6.89 6.56
C ARG A 27 -1.68 7.63 7.03
N GLY A 28 -1.53 8.79 7.68
CA GLY A 28 -2.66 9.59 8.18
C GLY A 28 -2.18 10.99 8.57
N TYR A 29 -2.99 12.00 8.27
CA TYR A 29 -2.62 13.41 8.45
C TYR A 29 -3.82 14.29 8.82
N ASP A 30 -4.95 13.70 9.19
CA ASP A 30 -6.19 14.43 9.55
C ASP A 30 -6.11 15.02 10.97
N SER A 31 -5.44 14.32 11.85
CA SER A 31 -5.10 14.77 13.19
C SER A 31 -3.90 13.99 13.74
N ALA A 32 -3.22 14.56 14.74
CA ALA A 32 -2.10 13.92 15.41
C ALA A 32 -2.17 14.17 16.92
N GLY A 33 -1.53 13.29 17.70
CA GLY A 33 -1.42 13.49 19.14
C GLY A 33 -0.45 12.53 19.80
N VAL A 34 -0.02 12.91 20.99
CA VAL A 34 0.90 12.16 21.84
C VAL A 34 0.38 12.09 23.27
N ALA A 35 0.68 10.99 23.95
CA ALA A 35 0.53 10.85 25.40
C ALA A 35 1.84 10.37 26.01
N VAL A 36 2.21 10.93 27.16
CA VAL A 36 3.42 10.61 27.91
C VAL A 36 3.08 10.44 29.39
N VAL A 37 3.68 9.45 30.03
CA VAL A 37 3.62 9.34 31.50
C VAL A 37 4.89 9.94 32.07
N SER A 38 4.73 11.00 32.88
CA SER A 38 5.83 11.67 33.56
C SER A 38 6.38 10.82 34.71
N THR A 39 7.58 11.14 35.13
CA THR A 39 8.26 10.43 36.23
C THR A 39 7.52 10.49 37.58
N ASP A 40 6.65 11.49 37.76
CA ASP A 40 5.76 11.62 38.94
C ASP A 40 4.43 10.87 38.77
N GLY A 41 4.27 10.08 37.69
CA GLY A 41 3.10 9.26 37.42
C GLY A 41 1.90 10.01 36.80
N ARG A 42 2.09 11.24 36.30
CA ARG A 42 1.00 11.96 35.63
C ARG A 42 0.94 11.61 34.15
N LEU A 43 -0.26 11.34 33.67
CA LEU A 43 -0.54 11.18 32.24
C LEU A 43 -0.76 12.56 31.60
N GLN A 44 0.10 12.91 30.65
CA GLN A 44 0.03 14.15 29.87
C GLN A 44 -0.39 13.82 28.45
N VAL A 45 -1.35 14.56 27.86
CA VAL A 45 -1.85 14.32 26.50
C VAL A 45 -1.96 15.63 25.74
N LYS A 46 -1.42 15.67 24.53
CA LYS A 46 -1.56 16.77 23.58
C LYS A 46 -1.98 16.21 22.23
N LYS A 47 -2.99 16.81 21.63
CA LYS A 47 -3.52 16.38 20.35
C LYS A 47 -4.16 17.52 19.59
N SER A 48 -4.12 17.48 18.27
CA SER A 48 -4.66 18.53 17.40
C SER A 48 -5.19 17.98 16.09
N LYS A 49 -6.19 18.65 15.57
CA LYS A 49 -6.63 18.49 14.17
C LYS A 49 -5.52 18.99 13.23
N GLY A 50 -5.36 18.33 12.10
CA GLY A 50 -4.42 18.70 11.03
C GLY A 50 -3.12 17.91 11.08
N ARG A 51 -2.15 18.36 10.30
CA ARG A 51 -0.87 17.70 10.13
C ARG A 51 -0.01 17.74 11.40
N LEU A 52 1.00 16.90 11.46
CA LEU A 52 1.94 16.83 12.58
C LEU A 52 2.60 18.18 12.91
N SER A 53 2.81 19.05 11.92
CA SER A 53 3.32 20.41 12.12
C SER A 53 2.46 21.26 13.07
N VAL A 54 1.12 21.06 13.06
CA VAL A 54 0.22 21.76 13.99
C VAL A 54 0.44 21.28 15.41
N LEU A 55 0.60 19.96 15.61
CA LEU A 55 0.91 19.39 16.93
C LEU A 55 2.28 19.87 17.43
N ARG A 56 3.31 19.95 16.58
CA ARG A 56 4.62 20.50 16.94
C ARG A 56 4.50 21.95 17.45
N THR A 57 3.79 22.80 16.72
CA THR A 57 3.54 24.19 17.12
C THR A 57 2.81 24.27 18.48
N LEU A 58 1.84 23.38 18.72
CA LEU A 58 1.13 23.31 20.01
C LEU A 58 2.08 22.92 21.15
N LEU A 59 2.94 21.91 20.93
CA LEU A 59 3.92 21.44 21.92
C LEU A 59 4.99 22.50 22.25
N GLU A 60 5.41 23.29 21.26
CA GLU A 60 6.37 24.39 21.43
C GLU A 60 5.77 25.60 22.20
N ALA A 61 4.45 25.82 22.07
CA ALA A 61 3.74 26.95 22.68
C ALA A 61 3.32 26.70 24.14
N GLU A 62 3.26 25.44 24.57
CA GLU A 62 2.78 25.05 25.89
C GLU A 62 3.91 24.49 26.78
N GLU A 63 3.58 24.18 28.04
CA GLU A 63 4.55 23.57 28.96
C GLU A 63 5.11 22.26 28.40
N PRO A 64 6.44 22.03 28.44
CA PRO A 64 7.06 20.81 27.94
C PRO A 64 6.49 19.56 28.61
N MET A 65 6.15 18.56 27.80
CA MET A 65 5.85 17.23 28.32
C MET A 65 7.15 16.50 28.62
N SER A 66 7.22 15.83 29.76
CA SER A 66 8.43 15.10 30.20
C SER A 66 8.08 13.68 30.61
N GLY A 67 8.93 12.73 30.25
CA GLY A 67 8.81 11.32 30.60
C GLY A 67 9.44 10.39 29.57
N GLY A 68 9.92 9.25 30.04
CA GLY A 68 10.60 8.25 29.21
C GLY A 68 9.65 7.24 28.54
N ILE A 69 8.34 7.33 28.80
CA ILE A 69 7.35 6.41 28.21
C ILE A 69 6.21 7.19 27.58
N GLY A 70 5.92 6.88 26.34
CA GLY A 70 4.86 7.54 25.60
C GLY A 70 4.32 6.76 24.42
N ILE A 71 3.15 7.18 23.92
CA ILE A 71 2.51 6.71 22.71
C ILE A 71 2.10 7.90 21.85
N GLY A 72 2.18 7.72 20.54
CA GLY A 72 1.83 8.74 19.56
C GLY A 72 1.01 8.15 18.42
N HIS A 73 0.22 9.02 17.78
CA HIS A 73 -0.69 8.62 16.72
C HIS A 73 -0.85 9.70 15.66
N THR A 74 -0.88 9.30 14.38
CA THR A 74 -1.40 10.09 13.27
C THR A 74 -2.67 9.43 12.75
N ARG A 75 -3.76 10.20 12.67
CA ARG A 75 -5.09 9.68 12.36
C ARG A 75 -5.48 9.91 10.91
N TRP A 76 -6.06 8.88 10.33
CA TRP A 76 -6.92 8.91 9.17
C TRP A 76 -8.35 8.63 9.62
N ALA A 77 -9.25 9.60 9.48
CA ALA A 77 -10.59 9.51 10.05
C ALA A 77 -11.45 8.46 9.32
N THR A 78 -11.93 7.46 10.07
CA THR A 78 -12.92 6.48 9.63
C THR A 78 -14.26 6.70 10.35
N HIS A 79 -14.24 6.94 11.66
CA HIS A 79 -15.39 7.22 12.52
C HIS A 79 -15.23 8.57 13.22
N GLY A 80 -16.20 9.46 13.07
CA GLY A 80 -16.14 10.85 13.57
C GLY A 80 -15.25 11.77 12.71
N GLU A 81 -15.70 13.00 12.49
CA GLU A 81 -14.97 13.98 11.70
C GLU A 81 -13.60 14.35 12.30
N PRO A 82 -12.63 14.82 11.49
CA PRO A 82 -11.36 15.33 12.00
C PRO A 82 -11.55 16.57 12.87
N ASN A 83 -11.33 16.42 14.18
CA ASN A 83 -11.29 17.49 15.18
C ASN A 83 -10.39 17.07 16.35
N ASP A 84 -10.11 17.98 17.28
CA ASP A 84 -9.22 17.73 18.43
C ASP A 84 -9.81 16.67 19.38
N VAL A 85 -11.12 16.60 19.54
CA VAL A 85 -11.78 15.61 20.42
C VAL A 85 -11.63 14.19 19.87
N ASN A 86 -11.86 14.04 18.57
CA ASN A 86 -11.78 12.76 17.88
C ASN A 86 -10.33 12.32 17.55
N ALA A 87 -9.31 13.19 17.78
CA ALA A 87 -7.91 12.84 17.64
C ALA A 87 -7.47 11.85 18.73
N HIS A 88 -6.54 10.97 18.42
CA HIS A 88 -5.88 10.09 19.37
C HIS A 88 -4.68 10.79 20.01
N PRO A 89 -4.26 10.39 21.23
CA PRO A 89 -4.80 9.33 22.10
C PRO A 89 -6.17 9.67 22.71
N HIS A 90 -6.99 8.63 22.96
CA HIS A 90 -8.18 8.75 23.79
C HIS A 90 -7.84 8.43 25.25
N VAL A 91 -8.51 9.13 26.17
CA VAL A 91 -8.25 9.01 27.61
C VAL A 91 -9.51 8.54 28.33
N GLY A 92 -9.35 7.68 29.30
CA GLY A 92 -10.42 7.22 30.16
C GLY A 92 -10.98 8.34 31.05
N GLN A 93 -12.18 8.15 31.59
CA GLN A 93 -12.91 9.16 32.35
C GLN A 93 -12.15 9.64 33.61
N GLU A 94 -11.32 8.80 34.23
CA GLU A 94 -10.48 9.14 35.38
C GLU A 94 -9.13 9.78 35.02
N GLY A 95 -8.80 9.85 33.73
CA GLY A 95 -7.56 10.42 33.25
C GLY A 95 -6.31 9.58 33.49
N LYS A 96 -6.47 8.30 33.86
CA LYS A 96 -5.37 7.41 34.20
C LYS A 96 -4.85 6.56 33.03
N ILE A 97 -5.68 6.27 32.07
CA ILE A 97 -5.38 5.37 30.95
C ILE A 97 -5.51 6.12 29.65
N ALA A 98 -4.50 6.02 28.78
CA ALA A 98 -4.55 6.50 27.39
C ALA A 98 -4.37 5.36 26.40
N VAL A 99 -5.09 5.42 25.26
CA VAL A 99 -5.05 4.44 24.20
C VAL A 99 -4.91 5.11 22.85
N VAL A 100 -4.01 4.58 22.01
CA VAL A 100 -3.97 4.80 20.55
C VAL A 100 -4.41 3.53 19.87
N HIS A 101 -5.12 3.65 18.74
CA HIS A 101 -5.71 2.49 18.06
C HIS A 101 -5.73 2.70 16.54
N ASN A 102 -5.31 1.67 15.82
CA ASN A 102 -5.54 1.48 14.39
C ASN A 102 -6.49 0.31 14.19
N GLY A 103 -7.49 0.45 13.35
CA GLY A 103 -8.49 -0.57 13.10
C GLY A 103 -9.92 -0.04 13.22
N ILE A 104 -10.86 -0.95 13.30
CA ILE A 104 -12.29 -0.65 13.52
C ILE A 104 -12.85 -1.65 14.53
N ILE A 105 -13.53 -1.13 15.55
CA ILE A 105 -14.27 -1.95 16.52
C ILE A 105 -15.72 -2.09 16.05
N GLU A 106 -16.03 -3.17 15.37
CA GLU A 106 -17.33 -3.40 14.71
C GLU A 106 -18.52 -3.34 15.68
N ASN A 107 -18.34 -3.85 16.90
CA ASN A 107 -19.38 -3.88 17.92
C ASN A 107 -19.35 -2.68 18.88
N TYR A 108 -18.71 -1.55 18.48
CA TYR A 108 -18.53 -0.38 19.36
C TYR A 108 -19.84 0.21 19.87
N LEU A 109 -20.90 0.25 19.06
CA LEU A 109 -22.22 0.77 19.48
C LEU A 109 -22.85 -0.07 20.60
N GLU A 110 -22.74 -1.40 20.52
CA GLU A 110 -23.24 -2.29 21.56
C GLU A 110 -22.51 -2.05 22.88
N ILE A 111 -21.17 -1.93 22.82
CA ILE A 111 -20.34 -1.69 24.01
C ILE A 111 -20.61 -0.30 24.57
N LYS A 112 -20.64 0.74 23.71
CA LYS A 112 -20.95 2.14 24.09
C LYS A 112 -22.28 2.20 24.85
N ASN A 113 -23.35 1.62 24.30
CA ASN A 113 -24.65 1.60 24.94
C ASN A 113 -24.65 0.84 26.28
N SER A 114 -23.86 -0.23 26.39
CA SER A 114 -23.70 -0.98 27.65
C SER A 114 -22.99 -0.15 28.72
N LEU A 115 -21.96 0.62 28.34
CA LEU A 115 -21.20 1.48 29.25
C LEU A 115 -22.00 2.72 29.67
N ILE A 116 -22.78 3.32 28.77
CA ILE A 116 -23.69 4.44 29.09
C ILE A 116 -24.71 4.03 30.16
N ARG A 117 -25.29 2.82 30.04
CA ARG A 117 -26.20 2.28 31.09
C ARG A 117 -25.53 2.09 32.46
N LYS A 118 -24.21 2.08 32.52
CA LYS A 118 -23.42 2.00 33.75
C LYS A 118 -22.93 3.37 34.23
N GLY A 119 -23.38 4.45 33.59
CA GLY A 119 -23.05 5.84 33.97
C GLY A 119 -21.75 6.36 33.38
N ILE A 120 -21.16 5.67 32.38
CA ILE A 120 -19.95 6.12 31.70
C ILE A 120 -20.34 7.09 30.59
N THR A 121 -19.67 8.24 30.51
CA THR A 121 -19.87 9.27 29.48
C THR A 121 -18.85 9.14 28.37
N PHE A 122 -19.21 9.59 27.18
CA PHE A 122 -18.35 9.61 26.00
C PHE A 122 -18.24 11.04 25.48
N SER A 123 -17.03 11.43 25.10
CA SER A 123 -16.72 12.76 24.58
C SER A 123 -16.56 12.78 23.06
N SER A 124 -16.20 11.66 22.45
CA SER A 124 -15.92 11.56 21.03
C SER A 124 -16.93 10.71 20.27
N ASP A 125 -16.88 10.84 18.94
CA ASP A 125 -17.68 10.04 18.00
C ASP A 125 -16.91 8.81 17.48
N THR A 126 -15.71 8.56 18.02
CA THR A 126 -14.86 7.45 17.55
C THR A 126 -15.27 6.11 18.18
N ASP A 127 -15.02 5.04 17.43
CA ASP A 127 -15.09 3.68 17.95
C ASP A 127 -13.99 3.39 18.98
N THR A 128 -12.86 4.07 18.90
CA THR A 128 -11.71 3.90 19.79
C THR A 128 -11.97 4.29 21.23
N GLU A 129 -12.79 5.34 21.48
CA GLU A 129 -13.08 5.75 22.86
C GLU A 129 -13.73 4.61 23.66
N VAL A 130 -14.46 3.72 22.98
CA VAL A 130 -15.05 2.54 23.62
C VAL A 130 -13.99 1.65 24.27
N ILE A 131 -12.80 1.52 23.65
CA ILE A 131 -11.71 0.69 24.16
C ILE A 131 -11.22 1.24 25.50
N VAL A 132 -10.87 2.53 25.56
CA VAL A 132 -10.33 3.12 26.78
C VAL A 132 -11.33 3.16 27.92
N GLN A 133 -12.61 3.45 27.62
CA GLN A 133 -13.67 3.46 28.64
C GLN A 133 -13.97 2.05 29.17
N LEU A 134 -13.94 1.04 28.31
CA LEU A 134 -14.10 -0.36 28.69
C LEU A 134 -12.90 -0.86 29.49
N LEU A 135 -11.69 -0.44 29.09
CA LEU A 135 -10.45 -0.80 29.79
C LEU A 135 -10.44 -0.22 31.22
N GLU A 136 -10.80 1.08 31.37
CA GLU A 136 -10.88 1.70 32.68
C GLU A 136 -11.95 1.05 33.56
N TYR A 137 -13.11 0.67 32.98
CA TYR A 137 -14.16 -0.09 33.68
C TYR A 137 -13.65 -1.43 34.22
N TYR A 138 -12.91 -2.19 33.40
CA TYR A 138 -12.35 -3.47 33.84
C TYR A 138 -11.16 -3.29 34.79
N TYR A 139 -10.34 -2.25 34.59
CA TYR A 139 -9.24 -1.94 35.49
C TYR A 139 -9.72 -1.65 36.93
N LYS A 140 -10.81 -0.87 37.08
CA LYS A 140 -11.47 -0.68 38.39
C LYS A 140 -11.94 -2.00 39.02
N LYS A 141 -12.40 -2.93 38.18
CA LYS A 141 -12.92 -4.22 38.66
C LYS A 141 -11.82 -5.21 39.10
N TYR A 142 -10.72 -5.25 38.35
CA TYR A 142 -9.67 -6.27 38.56
C TYR A 142 -8.46 -5.73 39.33
N SER A 143 -8.24 -4.43 39.39
CA SER A 143 -7.06 -3.77 39.95
C SER A 143 -5.74 -4.26 39.34
N ASN A 144 -5.80 -4.81 38.13
CA ASN A 144 -4.67 -5.31 37.37
C ASN A 144 -4.86 -4.92 35.89
N LEU A 145 -3.87 -4.25 35.31
CA LEU A 145 -3.96 -3.70 33.96
C LEU A 145 -4.01 -4.81 32.91
N MET A 146 -3.20 -5.86 33.08
CA MET A 146 -3.14 -6.99 32.14
C MET A 146 -4.47 -7.77 32.11
N ASP A 147 -5.08 -8.01 33.29
CA ASP A 147 -6.39 -8.64 33.38
C ASP A 147 -7.47 -7.79 32.70
N ALA A 148 -7.39 -6.48 32.85
CA ALA A 148 -8.31 -5.55 32.19
C ALA A 148 -8.15 -5.56 30.66
N VAL A 149 -6.92 -5.61 30.16
CA VAL A 149 -6.63 -5.69 28.72
C VAL A 149 -7.25 -6.99 28.14
N TYR A 150 -6.96 -8.16 28.70
CA TYR A 150 -7.56 -9.40 28.21
C TYR A 150 -9.09 -9.41 28.29
N ALA A 151 -9.68 -8.80 29.31
CA ALA A 151 -11.13 -8.67 29.38
C ALA A 151 -11.72 -7.76 28.28
N VAL A 152 -10.97 -6.73 27.86
CA VAL A 152 -11.33 -5.90 26.70
C VAL A 152 -11.22 -6.71 25.42
N LEU A 153 -10.08 -7.37 25.18
CA LEU A 153 -9.82 -8.14 23.95
C LEU A 153 -10.87 -9.24 23.73
N ASN A 154 -11.30 -9.92 24.79
CA ASN A 154 -12.36 -10.93 24.72
C ASN A 154 -13.75 -10.35 24.40
N ARG A 155 -13.93 -9.04 24.43
CA ARG A 155 -15.24 -8.40 24.24
C ARG A 155 -15.36 -7.61 22.94
N ILE A 156 -14.27 -7.02 22.49
CA ILE A 156 -14.25 -6.27 21.24
C ILE A 156 -14.24 -7.20 20.03
N LYS A 157 -14.83 -6.77 18.92
CA LYS A 157 -14.82 -7.47 17.63
C LYS A 157 -14.27 -6.55 16.57
N GLY A 158 -13.55 -7.09 15.60
CA GLY A 158 -12.94 -6.35 14.52
C GLY A 158 -11.41 -6.30 14.62
N ALA A 159 -10.78 -5.51 13.75
CA ALA A 159 -9.34 -5.36 13.67
C ALA A 159 -8.83 -4.30 14.66
N TYR A 160 -7.70 -4.58 15.32
CA TYR A 160 -7.05 -3.61 16.19
C TYR A 160 -5.52 -3.79 16.25
N ALA A 161 -4.81 -2.67 16.26
CA ALA A 161 -3.47 -2.53 16.79
C ALA A 161 -3.51 -1.37 17.77
N MET A 162 -3.08 -1.58 19.00
CA MET A 162 -3.19 -0.55 20.04
C MET A 162 -1.94 -0.44 20.91
N GLY A 163 -1.67 0.80 21.32
CA GLY A 163 -0.72 1.14 22.38
C GLY A 163 -1.48 1.70 23.58
N ILE A 164 -1.12 1.26 24.78
CA ILE A 164 -1.81 1.55 26.03
C ILE A 164 -0.83 2.08 27.06
N LEU A 165 -1.16 3.21 27.67
CA LEU A 165 -0.46 3.76 28.84
C LEU A 165 -1.38 3.77 30.04
N CYS A 166 -0.82 3.56 31.23
CA CYS A 166 -1.51 3.72 32.49
C CYS A 166 -0.61 4.43 33.49
N SER A 167 -1.09 5.51 34.09
CA SER A 167 -0.34 6.31 35.07
C SER A 167 0.06 5.53 36.32
N ASP A 168 -0.70 4.48 36.68
CA ASP A 168 -0.36 3.62 37.82
C ASP A 168 0.80 2.64 37.49
N TYR A 169 1.24 2.59 36.21
CA TYR A 169 2.36 1.77 35.71
C TYR A 169 3.33 2.65 34.90
N PRO A 170 4.05 3.62 35.52
CA PRO A 170 4.79 4.64 34.80
C PRO A 170 6.05 4.12 34.07
N GLU A 171 6.43 2.86 34.26
CA GLU A 171 7.65 2.28 33.67
C GLU A 171 7.33 1.32 32.51
N GLN A 172 6.05 1.15 32.14
CA GLN A 172 5.66 0.24 31.08
C GLN A 172 4.55 0.78 30.18
N MET A 173 4.58 0.35 28.92
CA MET A 173 3.44 0.43 28.02
C MET A 173 3.01 -0.97 27.63
N LEU A 174 1.73 -1.14 27.30
CA LEU A 174 1.21 -2.37 26.73
C LEU A 174 0.87 -2.15 25.27
N ALA A 175 0.98 -3.24 24.50
CA ALA A 175 0.54 -3.29 23.11
C ALA A 175 -0.29 -4.55 22.89
N ALA A 176 -1.30 -4.46 22.02
CA ALA A 176 -2.10 -5.62 21.60
C ALA A 176 -2.47 -5.50 20.13
N ARG A 177 -2.63 -6.65 19.46
CA ARG A 177 -2.84 -6.69 18.03
C ARG A 177 -3.80 -7.79 17.60
N LYS A 178 -4.65 -7.49 16.60
CA LYS A 178 -5.41 -8.43 15.78
C LYS A 178 -5.73 -7.82 14.43
N ASP A 179 -5.41 -8.51 13.32
CA ASP A 179 -5.68 -8.14 11.92
C ASP A 179 -5.13 -6.76 11.47
N ALA A 180 -4.53 -5.97 12.37
CA ALA A 180 -3.90 -4.69 12.06
C ALA A 180 -2.39 -4.75 12.36
N PRO A 181 -1.50 -4.14 11.53
CA PRO A 181 -0.05 -4.28 11.70
C PRO A 181 0.44 -3.60 12.98
N LEU A 182 1.26 -4.32 13.76
CA LEU A 182 2.01 -3.81 14.90
C LEU A 182 3.30 -4.61 15.06
N LEU A 183 4.39 -3.91 15.31
CA LEU A 183 5.70 -4.51 15.54
C LEU A 183 6.39 -3.87 16.74
N ILE A 184 7.32 -4.59 17.32
CA ILE A 184 8.14 -4.18 18.45
C ILE A 184 9.56 -3.94 17.95
N GLY A 185 10.16 -2.79 18.29
CA GLY A 185 11.55 -2.46 18.01
C GLY A 185 12.42 -2.57 19.26
N TYR A 186 13.64 -3.06 19.09
CA TYR A 186 14.63 -3.19 20.18
C TYR A 186 15.80 -2.26 19.90
N GLY A 187 15.98 -1.24 20.73
CA GLY A 187 17.06 -0.26 20.60
C GLY A 187 17.90 -0.12 21.86
N GLU A 188 19.02 0.58 21.76
CA GLU A 188 19.94 0.82 22.87
C GLU A 188 19.36 1.79 23.91
N GLU A 189 18.60 2.79 23.46
CA GLU A 189 17.98 3.81 24.31
C GLU A 189 16.65 3.36 24.93
N GLY A 190 16.06 2.28 24.40
CA GLY A 190 14.78 1.74 24.84
C GLY A 190 14.11 0.84 23.81
N ASN A 191 12.88 0.47 24.08
CA ASN A 191 12.06 -0.37 23.21
C ASN A 191 10.88 0.41 22.64
N TYR A 192 10.41 -0.01 21.49
CA TYR A 192 9.45 0.71 20.65
C TYR A 192 8.28 -0.18 20.28
N ILE A 193 7.12 0.40 20.01
CA ILE A 193 6.08 -0.18 19.16
C ILE A 193 5.88 0.72 17.95
N ALA A 194 5.54 0.13 16.80
CA ALA A 194 5.17 0.88 15.62
C ALA A 194 4.20 0.10 14.74
N SER A 195 3.35 0.82 14.04
CA SER A 195 2.48 0.22 13.01
C SER A 195 3.17 0.01 11.67
N ASP A 196 4.39 0.56 11.50
CA ASP A 196 5.22 0.40 10.31
C ASP A 196 6.70 0.53 10.68
N VAL A 197 7.52 -0.27 10.03
CA VAL A 197 8.97 -0.31 10.24
C VAL A 197 9.65 1.02 9.94
N THR A 198 9.11 1.82 9.02
CA THR A 198 9.66 3.12 8.64
C THR A 198 9.77 4.09 9.82
N ALA A 199 8.87 3.99 10.80
CA ALA A 199 8.91 4.80 12.01
C ALA A 199 10.14 4.54 12.89
N LEU A 200 10.76 3.37 12.77
CA LEU A 200 11.83 2.90 13.64
C LEU A 200 13.22 3.00 13.04
N LEU A 201 13.35 3.24 11.73
CA LEU A 201 14.63 3.14 11.00
C LEU A 201 15.74 4.05 11.53
N SER A 202 15.41 5.20 12.17
CA SER A 202 16.36 6.10 12.83
C SER A 202 16.80 5.63 14.23
N HIS A 203 16.05 4.70 14.83
CA HIS A 203 16.24 4.30 16.23
C HIS A 203 16.71 2.86 16.38
N THR A 204 16.21 1.94 15.56
CA THR A 204 16.60 0.53 15.59
C THR A 204 16.35 -0.16 14.26
N ARG A 205 17.12 -1.23 14.02
CA ARG A 205 16.93 -2.15 12.89
C ARG A 205 16.55 -3.56 13.33
N THR A 206 16.36 -3.77 14.62
CA THR A 206 15.97 -5.08 15.16
C THR A 206 14.51 -5.03 15.58
N VAL A 207 13.68 -5.87 14.98
CA VAL A 207 12.23 -5.88 15.23
C VAL A 207 11.69 -7.29 15.44
N THR A 208 10.54 -7.36 16.11
CA THR A 208 9.67 -8.56 16.16
C THR A 208 8.28 -8.17 15.71
N TYR A 209 7.70 -8.94 14.80
CA TYR A 209 6.32 -8.76 14.38
C TYR A 209 5.37 -9.44 15.39
N MET A 210 4.38 -8.72 15.87
CA MET A 210 3.31 -9.29 16.68
C MET A 210 2.35 -10.09 15.78
N GLU A 211 1.79 -11.16 16.34
CA GLU A 211 0.73 -11.96 15.72
C GLU A 211 -0.63 -11.62 16.33
N ASP A 212 -1.70 -12.18 15.76
CA ASP A 212 -3.06 -11.93 16.22
C ASP A 212 -3.27 -12.45 17.64
N ASP A 213 -4.03 -11.68 18.42
CA ASP A 213 -4.38 -11.96 19.81
C ASP A 213 -3.17 -11.97 20.78
N GLU A 214 -1.99 -11.47 20.37
CA GLU A 214 -0.84 -11.26 21.26
C GLU A 214 -0.94 -9.94 22.02
N VAL A 215 -0.43 -9.98 23.26
CA VAL A 215 -0.28 -8.82 24.15
C VAL A 215 1.18 -8.69 24.56
N ALA A 216 1.75 -7.50 24.40
CA ALA A 216 3.12 -7.22 24.81
C ALA A 216 3.17 -6.24 25.99
N VAL A 217 4.07 -6.49 26.93
CA VAL A 217 4.49 -5.59 28.01
C VAL A 217 5.87 -5.09 27.68
N ILE A 218 6.01 -3.78 27.52
CA ILE A 218 7.24 -3.13 27.05
C ILE A 218 7.72 -2.13 28.09
N THR A 219 8.96 -2.32 28.54
CA THR A 219 9.69 -1.40 29.41
C THR A 219 10.98 -0.94 28.72
N ALA A 220 11.71 -0.01 29.30
CA ALA A 220 12.99 0.44 28.77
C ALA A 220 14.03 -0.70 28.59
N GLY A 221 13.99 -1.71 29.45
CA GLY A 221 14.99 -2.79 29.47
C GLY A 221 14.47 -4.16 29.04
N LYS A 222 13.16 -4.33 28.89
CA LYS A 222 12.57 -5.66 28.68
C LYS A 222 11.31 -5.59 27.82
N VAL A 223 11.11 -6.64 27.01
CA VAL A 223 9.90 -6.90 26.26
C VAL A 223 9.43 -8.32 26.57
N GLU A 224 8.17 -8.46 26.93
CA GLU A 224 7.50 -9.74 27.16
C GLU A 224 6.25 -9.79 26.30
N ILE A 225 6.10 -10.87 25.51
CA ILE A 225 4.96 -11.07 24.61
C ILE A 225 4.21 -12.29 25.09
N TYR A 226 2.89 -12.19 25.17
CA TYR A 226 2.01 -13.22 25.68
C TYR A 226 0.94 -13.55 24.64
N ASP A 227 0.54 -14.83 24.56
CA ASP A 227 -0.59 -15.26 23.75
C ASP A 227 -1.96 -14.99 24.44
N SER A 228 -3.04 -15.44 23.79
CA SER A 228 -4.41 -15.35 24.31
C SER A 228 -4.61 -16.11 25.64
N ASP A 229 -3.82 -17.15 25.89
CA ASP A 229 -3.85 -17.97 27.11
C ASP A 229 -2.89 -17.42 28.19
N ARG A 230 -2.26 -16.27 27.94
CA ARG A 230 -1.27 -15.61 28.81
C ARG A 230 0.03 -16.38 28.97
N THR A 231 0.37 -17.20 28.01
CA THR A 231 1.66 -17.90 27.98
C THR A 231 2.71 -16.96 27.41
N LEU A 232 3.85 -16.86 28.10
CA LEU A 232 4.98 -16.08 27.61
C LEU A 232 5.57 -16.75 26.36
N LEU A 233 5.70 -15.97 25.29
CA LEU A 233 6.21 -16.43 24.01
C LEU A 233 7.67 -16.03 23.80
N GLU A 234 8.43 -16.93 23.21
CA GLU A 234 9.74 -16.61 22.64
C GLU A 234 9.57 -16.30 21.16
N LYS A 235 9.90 -15.07 20.74
CA LYS A 235 9.72 -14.59 19.37
C LYS A 235 11.08 -14.32 18.72
N GLU A 236 11.17 -14.65 17.45
CA GLU A 236 12.34 -14.36 16.63
C GLU A 236 12.48 -12.84 16.39
N LYS A 237 13.72 -12.36 16.40
CA LYS A 237 14.07 -10.98 16.07
C LYS A 237 14.58 -10.93 14.63
N HIS A 238 14.02 -10.01 13.85
CA HIS A 238 14.36 -9.81 12.45
C HIS A 238 15.17 -8.53 12.29
N ALA A 239 16.22 -8.59 11.45
CA ALA A 239 16.99 -7.42 11.07
C ALA A 239 16.35 -6.74 9.85
N ILE A 240 16.20 -5.42 9.91
CA ILE A 240 15.72 -4.61 8.77
C ILE A 240 16.92 -4.20 7.93
N GLU A 241 16.93 -4.63 6.68
CA GLU A 241 18.02 -4.34 5.73
C GLU A 241 17.85 -3.01 4.97
N TRP A 242 16.75 -2.29 5.18
CA TRP A 242 16.48 -1.03 4.46
C TRP A 242 17.44 0.07 4.91
N ASP A 243 17.96 0.82 3.93
CA ASP A 243 18.77 2.02 4.21
C ASP A 243 17.85 3.18 4.64
N VAL A 244 18.22 3.88 5.70
CA VAL A 244 17.51 5.09 6.20
C VAL A 244 17.42 6.16 5.09
N THR A 245 18.49 6.33 4.30
CA THR A 245 18.54 7.29 3.19
C THR A 245 17.56 6.97 2.07
N ALA A 246 17.16 5.70 1.93
CA ALA A 246 16.15 5.31 0.95
C ALA A 246 14.76 5.89 1.26
N ALA A 247 14.48 6.18 2.54
CA ALA A 247 13.24 6.82 2.98
C ALA A 247 13.30 8.36 2.97
N GLU A 248 14.36 8.98 2.40
CA GLU A 248 14.52 10.42 2.25
C GLU A 248 14.28 10.85 0.80
N LYS A 249 13.96 12.14 0.57
CA LYS A 249 13.70 12.66 -0.79
C LYS A 249 14.95 12.69 -1.70
N GLY A 250 16.15 12.62 -1.15
CA GLY A 250 17.39 12.54 -1.92
C GLY A 250 17.61 13.69 -2.92
N GLY A 251 17.13 14.90 -2.62
CA GLY A 251 17.24 16.08 -3.49
C GLY A 251 16.07 16.27 -4.48
N TYR A 252 15.13 15.36 -4.54
CA TYR A 252 13.92 15.52 -5.35
C TYR A 252 12.87 16.39 -4.63
N ALA A 253 12.06 17.11 -5.40
CA ALA A 253 10.99 17.94 -4.85
C ALA A 253 9.91 17.10 -4.13
N HIS A 254 9.60 15.91 -4.68
CA HIS A 254 8.57 15.01 -4.19
C HIS A 254 9.09 13.56 -4.14
N PHE A 255 8.58 12.77 -3.20
CA PHE A 255 8.83 11.32 -3.15
C PHE A 255 8.38 10.62 -4.42
N MET A 256 7.20 10.97 -4.95
CA MET A 256 6.70 10.35 -6.19
C MET A 256 7.68 10.51 -7.35
N LEU A 257 8.27 11.70 -7.54
CA LEU A 257 9.26 11.88 -8.61
C LEU A 257 10.52 11.04 -8.36
N LYS A 258 11.03 11.03 -7.11
CA LYS A 258 12.16 10.17 -6.73
C LYS A 258 11.86 8.71 -7.08
N GLU A 259 10.70 8.21 -6.68
CA GLU A 259 10.28 6.82 -6.87
C GLU A 259 10.08 6.47 -8.34
N ILE A 260 9.60 7.42 -9.17
CA ILE A 260 9.59 7.26 -10.63
C ILE A 260 11.01 7.14 -11.19
N MET A 261 11.94 7.98 -10.72
CA MET A 261 13.33 7.97 -11.17
C MET A 261 14.13 6.75 -10.67
N GLU A 262 13.70 6.13 -9.58
CA GLU A 262 14.30 4.91 -9.02
C GLU A 262 13.89 3.63 -9.77
N GLN A 263 12.91 3.66 -10.66
CA GLN A 263 12.38 2.47 -11.34
C GLN A 263 13.45 1.63 -12.06
N PRO A 264 14.47 2.19 -12.76
CA PRO A 264 15.51 1.38 -13.37
C PRO A 264 16.23 0.48 -12.35
N GLU A 265 16.56 1.03 -11.20
CA GLU A 265 17.26 0.31 -10.15
C GLU A 265 16.35 -0.68 -9.41
N ALA A 266 15.10 -0.28 -9.14
CA ALA A 266 14.10 -1.16 -8.53
C ALA A 266 13.82 -2.39 -9.42
N VAL A 267 13.67 -2.19 -10.72
CA VAL A 267 13.50 -3.29 -11.70
C VAL A 267 14.75 -4.16 -11.76
N ARG A 268 15.95 -3.58 -11.74
CA ARG A 268 17.19 -4.35 -11.70
C ARG A 268 17.25 -5.25 -10.46
N LYS A 269 16.95 -4.72 -9.26
CA LYS A 269 16.92 -5.48 -8.00
C LYS A 269 15.88 -6.60 -8.01
N THR A 270 14.75 -6.39 -8.69
CA THR A 270 13.72 -7.43 -8.85
C THR A 270 14.18 -8.57 -9.75
N ILE A 271 14.89 -8.25 -10.85
CA ILE A 271 15.28 -9.22 -11.89
C ILE A 271 16.57 -9.96 -11.54
N SER A 272 17.61 -9.21 -11.12
CA SER A 272 18.99 -9.76 -11.02
C SER A 272 19.13 -11.01 -10.15
N PRO A 273 18.49 -11.12 -8.98
CA PRO A 273 18.61 -12.33 -8.15
C PRO A 273 17.85 -13.54 -8.72
N ARG A 274 17.04 -13.34 -9.75
CA ARG A 274 16.13 -14.36 -10.34
C ARG A 274 16.49 -14.76 -11.75
N ILE A 275 17.62 -14.28 -12.29
CA ILE A 275 18.15 -14.73 -13.58
C ILE A 275 19.57 -15.21 -13.36
N ALA A 276 19.78 -16.52 -13.52
CA ALA A 276 21.08 -17.18 -13.46
C ALA A 276 21.31 -18.00 -14.74
N ASP A 277 22.47 -17.85 -15.36
CA ASP A 277 22.86 -18.58 -16.59
C ASP A 277 21.81 -18.48 -17.72
N GLY A 278 21.19 -17.28 -17.88
CA GLY A 278 20.16 -17.02 -18.88
C GLY A 278 18.82 -17.70 -18.60
N LYS A 279 18.57 -18.13 -17.36
CA LYS A 279 17.31 -18.79 -16.95
C LYS A 279 16.67 -18.05 -15.79
N ILE A 280 15.35 -17.98 -15.82
CA ILE A 280 14.57 -17.51 -14.66
C ILE A 280 14.58 -18.61 -13.60
N VAL A 281 15.02 -18.25 -12.40
CA VAL A 281 15.08 -19.12 -11.23
C VAL A 281 14.25 -18.49 -10.13
N LEU A 282 13.18 -19.17 -9.71
CA LEU A 282 12.33 -18.77 -8.59
C LEU A 282 12.50 -19.84 -7.49
N GLU A 283 13.51 -19.66 -6.63
CA GLU A 283 13.82 -20.59 -5.54
C GLU A 283 12.63 -20.80 -4.61
N GLU A 284 11.79 -19.78 -4.47
CA GLU A 284 10.56 -19.80 -3.68
C GLU A 284 9.52 -20.83 -4.19
N LEU A 285 9.65 -21.25 -5.46
CA LEU A 285 8.78 -22.25 -6.10
C LEU A 285 9.47 -23.59 -6.33
N LYS A 286 10.66 -23.78 -5.79
CA LYS A 286 11.38 -25.03 -5.93
C LYS A 286 10.64 -26.20 -5.28
N GLY A 287 10.48 -27.30 -5.99
CA GLY A 287 9.76 -28.49 -5.54
C GLY A 287 8.24 -28.44 -5.73
N THR A 288 7.69 -27.38 -6.33
CA THR A 288 6.25 -27.24 -6.59
C THR A 288 5.80 -27.79 -7.96
N GLY A 289 6.68 -28.42 -8.71
CA GLY A 289 6.43 -28.83 -10.11
C GLY A 289 5.17 -29.69 -10.30
N ASP A 290 4.86 -30.58 -9.35
CA ASP A 290 3.64 -31.40 -9.43
C ASP A 290 2.36 -30.55 -9.25
N PHE A 291 2.39 -29.57 -8.34
CA PHE A 291 1.30 -28.63 -8.19
C PHE A 291 1.14 -27.78 -9.46
N ILE A 292 2.24 -27.20 -9.97
CA ILE A 292 2.22 -26.34 -11.17
C ILE A 292 1.60 -27.06 -12.35
N ARG A 293 1.97 -28.34 -12.60
CA ARG A 293 1.39 -29.15 -13.69
C ARG A 293 -0.10 -29.42 -13.55
N ASN A 294 -0.63 -29.34 -12.35
CA ASN A 294 -2.05 -29.56 -12.09
C ASN A 294 -2.88 -28.27 -12.04
N VAL A 295 -2.24 -27.08 -12.17
CA VAL A 295 -2.97 -25.81 -12.19
C VAL A 295 -3.81 -25.71 -13.46
N SER A 296 -5.11 -25.59 -13.28
CA SER A 296 -6.09 -25.45 -14.37
C SER A 296 -6.73 -24.07 -14.45
N ARG A 297 -6.53 -23.23 -13.44
CA ARG A 297 -7.06 -21.87 -13.35
C ARG A 297 -6.21 -21.01 -12.43
N ILE A 298 -6.09 -19.73 -12.77
CA ILE A 298 -5.41 -18.71 -11.93
C ILE A 298 -6.40 -17.58 -11.64
N TYR A 299 -6.48 -17.18 -10.36
CA TYR A 299 -7.05 -15.90 -9.96
C TYR A 299 -5.92 -14.96 -9.54
N ILE A 300 -5.97 -13.70 -9.99
CA ILE A 300 -5.09 -12.63 -9.53
C ILE A 300 -5.96 -11.66 -8.74
N VAL A 301 -5.71 -11.54 -7.45
CA VAL A 301 -6.58 -10.81 -6.51
C VAL A 301 -5.81 -9.66 -5.88
N ALA A 302 -6.32 -8.45 -6.00
CA ALA A 302 -5.66 -7.25 -5.48
C ALA A 302 -6.60 -6.04 -5.41
N CYS A 303 -6.09 -4.91 -4.89
CA CYS A 303 -6.77 -3.62 -4.82
C CYS A 303 -5.99 -2.55 -5.59
N GLY A 304 -6.69 -1.54 -6.14
CA GLY A 304 -6.11 -0.34 -6.73
C GLY A 304 -5.10 -0.64 -7.84
N SER A 305 -3.92 -0.02 -7.78
CA SER A 305 -2.84 -0.23 -8.77
C SER A 305 -2.40 -1.69 -8.86
N ALA A 306 -2.37 -2.43 -7.74
CA ALA A 306 -2.04 -3.86 -7.76
C ALA A 306 -3.08 -4.69 -8.53
N TYR A 307 -4.37 -4.30 -8.49
CA TYR A 307 -5.39 -4.89 -9.35
C TYR A 307 -5.11 -4.61 -10.84
N HIS A 308 -4.63 -3.42 -11.18
CA HIS A 308 -4.23 -3.10 -12.57
C HIS A 308 -2.99 -3.90 -13.02
N VAL A 309 -2.06 -4.23 -12.11
CA VAL A 309 -1.02 -5.24 -12.38
C VAL A 309 -1.67 -6.58 -12.71
N GLY A 310 -2.68 -6.99 -11.95
CA GLY A 310 -3.47 -8.19 -12.22
C GLY A 310 -4.14 -8.19 -13.59
N MET A 311 -4.63 -7.03 -14.05
CA MET A 311 -5.20 -6.89 -15.40
C MET A 311 -4.16 -7.08 -16.51
N VAL A 312 -2.94 -6.57 -16.36
CA VAL A 312 -1.82 -6.87 -17.27
C VAL A 312 -1.47 -8.35 -17.18
N GLY A 313 -1.41 -8.91 -15.96
CA GLY A 313 -1.16 -10.32 -15.70
C GLY A 313 -2.18 -11.25 -16.37
N LYS A 314 -3.46 -10.89 -16.32
CA LYS A 314 -4.52 -11.66 -17.02
C LYS A 314 -4.16 -11.90 -18.49
N TYR A 315 -3.94 -10.83 -19.25
CA TYR A 315 -3.62 -10.94 -20.67
C TYR A 315 -2.28 -11.66 -20.94
N THR A 316 -1.29 -11.43 -20.08
CA THR A 316 0.05 -12.01 -20.22
C THR A 316 0.05 -13.50 -19.89
N LEU A 317 -0.52 -13.89 -18.74
CA LEU A 317 -0.51 -15.28 -18.29
C LEU A 317 -1.43 -16.15 -19.13
N GLU A 318 -2.63 -15.67 -19.51
CA GLU A 318 -3.50 -16.41 -20.43
C GLU A 318 -2.81 -16.72 -21.77
N LYS A 319 -2.06 -15.74 -22.30
CA LYS A 319 -1.30 -15.91 -23.54
C LYS A 319 -0.15 -16.92 -23.38
N LEU A 320 0.56 -16.90 -22.25
CA LEU A 320 1.73 -17.76 -22.01
C LEU A 320 1.35 -19.17 -21.60
N LEU A 321 0.27 -19.34 -20.82
CA LEU A 321 -0.05 -20.61 -20.16
C LEU A 321 -1.21 -21.36 -20.81
N HIS A 322 -2.01 -20.70 -21.63
CA HIS A 322 -3.23 -21.25 -22.26
C HIS A 322 -4.25 -21.84 -21.25
N ILE A 323 -4.29 -21.27 -20.05
CA ILE A 323 -5.28 -21.59 -19.02
C ILE A 323 -6.05 -20.31 -18.63
N PRO A 324 -7.30 -20.42 -18.14
CA PRO A 324 -8.08 -19.27 -17.70
C PRO A 324 -7.39 -18.50 -16.58
N VAL A 325 -7.26 -17.18 -16.75
CA VAL A 325 -6.75 -16.26 -15.75
C VAL A 325 -7.77 -15.14 -15.51
N GLU A 326 -8.16 -14.93 -14.27
CA GLU A 326 -9.13 -13.91 -13.91
C GLU A 326 -8.50 -12.93 -12.91
N ALA A 327 -8.59 -11.63 -13.23
CA ALA A 327 -8.19 -10.56 -12.32
C ALA A 327 -9.42 -10.06 -11.56
N CYS A 328 -9.35 -10.11 -10.22
CA CYS A 328 -10.47 -9.79 -9.34
C CYS A 328 -10.10 -8.68 -8.36
N LEU A 329 -11.06 -7.78 -8.09
CA LEU A 329 -10.97 -6.87 -6.95
C LEU A 329 -11.08 -7.67 -5.65
N ALA A 330 -10.16 -7.46 -4.73
CA ALA A 330 -10.11 -8.22 -3.48
C ALA A 330 -11.36 -8.00 -2.61
N SER A 331 -11.92 -6.77 -2.60
CA SER A 331 -13.17 -6.44 -1.92
C SER A 331 -14.37 -7.27 -2.38
N GLU A 332 -14.38 -7.68 -3.67
CA GLU A 332 -15.50 -8.43 -4.27
C GLU A 332 -15.26 -9.95 -4.26
N PHE A 333 -13.97 -10.37 -4.30
CA PHE A 333 -13.59 -11.76 -4.50
C PHE A 333 -14.25 -12.72 -3.53
N ARG A 334 -14.22 -12.43 -2.23
CA ARG A 334 -14.79 -13.34 -1.20
C ARG A 334 -16.31 -13.43 -1.26
N TYR A 335 -16.99 -12.41 -1.79
CA TYR A 335 -18.46 -12.36 -1.88
C TYR A 335 -19.01 -12.92 -3.19
N SER A 336 -18.14 -13.06 -4.22
CA SER A 336 -18.53 -13.61 -5.53
C SER A 336 -18.58 -15.14 -5.56
N GLU A 337 -18.33 -15.83 -4.44
CA GLU A 337 -18.26 -17.28 -4.35
C GLU A 337 -17.34 -17.90 -5.43
N PRO A 338 -16.05 -17.52 -5.48
CA PRO A 338 -15.17 -17.93 -6.58
C PRO A 338 -15.01 -19.46 -6.65
N LEU A 339 -14.84 -19.97 -7.87
CA LEU A 339 -14.65 -21.38 -8.13
C LEU A 339 -13.23 -21.81 -7.78
N LEU A 340 -13.02 -22.15 -6.53
CA LEU A 340 -11.72 -22.48 -5.94
C LEU A 340 -11.58 -23.99 -5.65
N GLY A 341 -10.35 -24.47 -5.58
CA GLY A 341 -10.01 -25.86 -5.27
C GLY A 341 -8.52 -26.13 -5.44
N GLU A 342 -8.11 -27.38 -5.26
CA GLU A 342 -6.71 -27.83 -5.28
C GLU A 342 -5.96 -27.54 -6.60
N SER A 343 -6.67 -27.47 -7.73
CA SER A 343 -6.12 -27.13 -9.04
C SER A 343 -6.14 -25.64 -9.37
N THR A 344 -6.47 -24.80 -8.40
CA THR A 344 -6.52 -23.33 -8.55
C THR A 344 -5.33 -22.68 -7.86
N LEU A 345 -4.60 -21.84 -8.59
CA LEU A 345 -3.60 -20.94 -8.00
C LEU A 345 -4.24 -19.55 -7.81
N VAL A 346 -4.18 -19.03 -6.60
CA VAL A 346 -4.56 -17.64 -6.30
C VAL A 346 -3.30 -16.81 -6.10
N ILE A 347 -3.12 -15.79 -6.92
CA ILE A 347 -2.01 -14.84 -6.83
C ILE A 347 -2.53 -13.58 -6.15
N VAL A 348 -2.03 -13.27 -4.97
CA VAL A 348 -2.38 -12.06 -4.22
C VAL A 348 -1.28 -11.02 -4.38
N ILE A 349 -1.62 -9.81 -4.85
CA ILE A 349 -0.64 -8.75 -5.07
C ILE A 349 -0.92 -7.59 -4.10
N SER A 350 0.10 -7.19 -3.33
CA SER A 350 0.01 -6.06 -2.41
C SER A 350 1.39 -5.44 -2.19
N GLN A 351 1.51 -4.12 -2.33
CA GLN A 351 2.78 -3.43 -2.05
C GLN A 351 3.15 -3.55 -0.56
N SER A 352 2.23 -3.20 0.33
CA SER A 352 2.45 -3.24 1.79
C SER A 352 2.38 -4.64 2.38
N GLY A 353 1.65 -5.56 1.74
CA GLY A 353 1.30 -6.84 2.31
C GLY A 353 0.35 -6.78 3.51
N GLU A 354 -0.30 -5.62 3.74
CA GLU A 354 -1.18 -5.34 4.86
C GLU A 354 -2.58 -4.86 4.43
N THR A 355 -2.93 -5.00 3.15
CA THR A 355 -4.24 -4.61 2.63
C THR A 355 -5.30 -5.59 3.12
N LEU A 356 -6.27 -5.11 3.92
CA LEU A 356 -7.22 -6.00 4.61
C LEU A 356 -8.08 -6.83 3.65
N ASP A 357 -8.62 -6.21 2.58
CA ASP A 357 -9.40 -6.95 1.58
C ASP A 357 -8.58 -8.07 0.92
N SER A 358 -7.30 -7.78 0.59
CA SER A 358 -6.40 -8.78 -0.01
C SER A 358 -6.08 -9.91 0.97
N MET A 359 -5.96 -9.60 2.26
CA MET A 359 -5.80 -10.59 3.33
C MET A 359 -7.04 -11.49 3.45
N ALA A 360 -8.23 -10.88 3.47
CA ALA A 360 -9.48 -11.61 3.56
C ALA A 360 -9.68 -12.54 2.34
N ALA A 361 -9.31 -12.08 1.14
CA ALA A 361 -9.34 -12.88 -0.07
C ALA A 361 -8.34 -14.06 -0.02
N LEU A 362 -7.14 -13.86 0.51
CA LEU A 362 -6.14 -14.89 0.76
C LEU A 362 -6.70 -15.98 1.67
N ARG A 363 -7.24 -15.58 2.82
CA ARG A 363 -7.83 -16.51 3.81
C ARG A 363 -8.99 -17.30 3.22
N GLU A 364 -9.85 -16.65 2.42
CA GLU A 364 -10.95 -17.33 1.71
C GLU A 364 -10.42 -18.35 0.70
N ALA A 365 -9.37 -18.02 -0.05
CA ALA A 365 -8.76 -18.95 -1.00
C ALA A 365 -8.19 -20.19 -0.28
N LYS A 366 -7.47 -20.02 0.81
CA LYS A 366 -6.94 -21.14 1.64
C LYS A 366 -8.04 -21.96 2.27
N ARG A 367 -9.08 -21.32 2.81
CA ARG A 367 -10.23 -22.00 3.40
C ARG A 367 -10.92 -22.94 2.41
N ARG A 368 -10.92 -22.57 1.12
CA ARG A 368 -11.50 -23.38 0.02
C ARG A 368 -10.51 -24.36 -0.62
N GLY A 369 -9.30 -24.50 -0.08
CA GLY A 369 -8.31 -25.49 -0.50
C GLY A 369 -7.42 -25.08 -1.68
N SER A 370 -7.43 -23.81 -2.10
CA SER A 370 -6.53 -23.31 -3.12
C SER A 370 -5.16 -22.93 -2.53
N LYS A 371 -4.12 -23.09 -3.34
CA LYS A 371 -2.78 -22.58 -3.02
C LYS A 371 -2.70 -21.10 -3.30
N VAL A 372 -2.03 -20.37 -2.39
CA VAL A 372 -1.86 -18.92 -2.50
C VAL A 372 -0.39 -18.57 -2.68
N LEU A 373 -0.09 -17.82 -3.75
CA LEU A 373 1.18 -17.17 -3.99
C LEU A 373 1.00 -15.67 -3.81
N SER A 374 1.84 -15.02 -3.02
CA SER A 374 1.80 -13.56 -2.91
C SER A 374 2.98 -12.88 -3.60
N ILE A 375 2.70 -11.70 -4.19
CA ILE A 375 3.70 -10.75 -4.68
C ILE A 375 3.63 -9.51 -3.79
N VAL A 376 4.64 -9.31 -2.94
CA VAL A 376 4.67 -8.25 -1.93
C VAL A 376 6.02 -7.54 -1.93
N ASN A 377 6.06 -6.32 -1.38
CA ASN A 377 7.33 -5.59 -1.25
C ASN A 377 7.88 -5.61 0.20
N VAL A 378 7.00 -5.68 1.20
CA VAL A 378 7.39 -5.63 2.61
C VAL A 378 7.61 -7.04 3.15
N MET A 379 8.86 -7.32 3.55
CA MET A 379 9.23 -8.59 4.17
C MET A 379 8.49 -8.77 5.50
N GLY A 380 8.06 -10.03 5.75
CA GLY A 380 7.39 -10.37 6.99
C GLY A 380 6.00 -9.75 7.18
N SER A 381 5.44 -9.13 6.13
CA SER A 381 4.06 -8.63 6.16
C SER A 381 3.04 -9.74 6.38
N SER A 382 1.84 -9.37 6.82
CA SER A 382 0.79 -10.34 7.17
C SER A 382 0.42 -11.24 5.98
N ILE A 383 0.25 -10.67 4.77
CA ILE A 383 0.00 -11.45 3.54
C ILE A 383 1.18 -12.41 3.26
N ALA A 384 2.43 -11.95 3.45
CA ALA A 384 3.59 -12.81 3.24
C ALA A 384 3.61 -14.01 4.19
N ARG A 385 3.34 -13.78 5.47
CA ARG A 385 3.34 -14.86 6.48
C ARG A 385 2.23 -15.89 6.28
N GLU A 386 1.07 -15.48 5.77
CA GLU A 386 -0.07 -16.37 5.57
C GLU A 386 -0.09 -17.07 4.21
N SER A 387 0.75 -16.66 3.24
CA SER A 387 0.81 -17.26 1.91
C SER A 387 1.56 -18.60 1.90
N ASP A 388 1.20 -19.48 0.96
CA ASP A 388 1.96 -20.73 0.73
C ASP A 388 3.30 -20.45 0.05
N TYR A 389 3.33 -19.44 -0.86
CA TYR A 389 4.55 -19.01 -1.59
C TYR A 389 4.61 -17.49 -1.62
N VAL A 390 5.82 -16.93 -1.50
CA VAL A 390 6.01 -15.48 -1.44
C VAL A 390 7.10 -15.04 -2.40
N LEU A 391 6.78 -14.10 -3.28
CA LEU A 391 7.74 -13.43 -4.15
C LEU A 391 7.87 -11.97 -3.74
N TYR A 392 9.06 -11.55 -3.28
CA TYR A 392 9.35 -10.17 -2.91
C TYR A 392 9.81 -9.35 -4.11
N THR A 393 9.27 -8.14 -4.29
CA THR A 393 9.63 -7.26 -5.41
C THR A 393 10.98 -6.57 -5.25
N TRP A 394 11.49 -6.44 -4.02
CA TRP A 394 12.75 -5.75 -3.69
C TRP A 394 12.80 -4.29 -4.18
N ALA A 395 11.64 -3.62 -4.31
CA ALA A 395 11.56 -2.24 -4.79
C ALA A 395 12.10 -1.20 -3.78
N GLY A 396 12.39 -1.64 -2.54
CA GLY A 396 12.72 -0.75 -1.44
C GLY A 396 11.48 0.01 -0.91
N PRO A 397 11.66 0.93 0.05
CA PRO A 397 10.55 1.70 0.62
C PRO A 397 9.92 2.61 -0.45
N GLU A 398 8.59 2.68 -0.46
CA GLU A 398 7.79 3.56 -1.30
C GLU A 398 6.87 4.40 -0.41
N ILE A 399 7.10 5.72 -0.39
CA ILE A 399 6.51 6.67 0.57
C ILE A 399 5.35 7.46 -0.03
N ALA A 400 5.45 7.88 -1.30
CA ALA A 400 4.36 8.57 -1.98
C ALA A 400 3.09 7.72 -1.94
N VAL A 401 1.95 8.34 -1.63
CA VAL A 401 0.66 7.63 -1.51
C VAL A 401 0.32 6.95 -2.83
N ALA A 402 0.42 7.67 -3.94
CA ALA A 402 0.24 7.11 -5.27
C ALA A 402 1.44 6.22 -5.63
N THR A 403 1.20 4.93 -5.81
CA THR A 403 2.25 3.94 -6.10
C THR A 403 2.83 4.10 -7.51
N THR A 404 4.13 3.91 -7.68
CA THR A 404 4.84 4.01 -8.96
C THR A 404 5.82 2.85 -9.17
N LYS A 405 6.97 2.85 -8.50
CA LYS A 405 8.00 1.80 -8.65
C LYS A 405 7.51 0.43 -8.20
N ALA A 406 6.64 0.38 -7.18
CA ALA A 406 6.08 -0.89 -6.73
C ALA A 406 5.15 -1.50 -7.80
N TYR A 407 4.32 -0.70 -8.47
CA TYR A 407 3.52 -1.16 -9.60
C TYR A 407 4.39 -1.79 -10.70
N THR A 408 5.45 -1.10 -11.10
CA THR A 408 6.36 -1.55 -12.16
C THR A 408 7.08 -2.84 -11.78
N THR A 409 7.58 -2.94 -10.55
CA THR A 409 8.27 -4.15 -10.07
C THR A 409 7.34 -5.34 -9.86
N GLN A 410 6.10 -5.12 -9.39
CA GLN A 410 5.06 -6.15 -9.31
C GLN A 410 4.72 -6.70 -10.70
N MET A 411 4.57 -5.82 -11.69
CA MET A 411 4.29 -6.22 -13.08
C MET A 411 5.45 -7.04 -13.67
N VAL A 412 6.69 -6.59 -13.50
CA VAL A 412 7.88 -7.33 -13.95
C VAL A 412 7.93 -8.72 -13.30
N LEU A 413 7.72 -8.80 -12.00
CA LEU A 413 7.78 -10.07 -11.27
C LEU A 413 6.64 -11.01 -11.68
N LEU A 414 5.43 -10.48 -11.94
CA LEU A 414 4.30 -11.27 -12.44
C LEU A 414 4.57 -11.81 -13.86
N ILE A 415 5.20 -11.01 -14.72
CA ILE A 415 5.62 -11.47 -16.06
C ILE A 415 6.69 -12.58 -15.93
N MET A 416 7.70 -12.39 -15.07
CA MET A 416 8.73 -13.41 -14.80
C MET A 416 8.11 -14.70 -14.29
N LEU A 417 7.15 -14.63 -13.38
CA LEU A 417 6.37 -15.78 -12.90
C LEU A 417 5.67 -16.49 -14.07
N GLY A 418 4.98 -15.73 -14.93
CA GLY A 418 4.30 -16.29 -16.11
C GLY A 418 5.24 -17.02 -17.06
N VAL A 419 6.42 -16.45 -17.34
CA VAL A 419 7.45 -17.06 -18.20
C VAL A 419 8.05 -18.31 -17.55
N TYR A 420 8.29 -18.26 -16.22
CA TYR A 420 8.75 -19.42 -15.45
C TYR A 420 7.73 -20.57 -15.52
N LEU A 421 6.45 -20.29 -15.24
CA LEU A 421 5.37 -21.27 -15.31
C LEU A 421 5.21 -21.84 -16.73
N ALA A 422 5.28 -20.98 -17.76
CA ALA A 422 5.18 -21.42 -19.16
C ALA A 422 6.33 -22.36 -19.55
N ARG A 423 7.52 -22.15 -19.00
CA ARG A 423 8.66 -23.05 -19.20
C ARG A 423 8.46 -24.38 -18.49
N GLU A 424 8.01 -24.39 -17.25
CA GLU A 424 7.73 -25.60 -16.47
C GLU A 424 6.60 -26.45 -17.08
N LEU A 425 5.63 -25.78 -17.74
CA LEU A 425 4.49 -26.42 -18.44
C LEU A 425 4.79 -26.72 -19.91
N GLU A 426 6.01 -26.48 -20.40
CA GLU A 426 6.39 -26.67 -21.81
C GLU A 426 5.51 -25.92 -22.81
N GLN A 427 4.95 -24.77 -22.41
CA GLN A 427 4.05 -23.94 -23.24
C GLN A 427 4.80 -22.87 -24.06
N ILE A 428 6.10 -22.66 -23.80
CA ILE A 428 6.94 -21.68 -24.49
C ILE A 428 8.16 -22.34 -25.11
N GLY A 429 8.46 -22.01 -26.37
CA GLY A 429 9.66 -22.48 -27.06
C GLY A 429 10.94 -21.82 -26.53
N GLN A 430 12.10 -22.46 -26.76
CA GLN A 430 13.38 -21.96 -26.25
C GLN A 430 13.74 -20.57 -26.82
N GLU A 431 13.52 -20.35 -28.11
CA GLU A 431 13.82 -19.06 -28.77
C GLU A 431 13.01 -17.89 -28.18
N GLU A 432 11.70 -18.11 -27.99
CA GLU A 432 10.82 -17.10 -27.39
C GLU A 432 11.19 -16.86 -25.93
N TYR A 433 11.47 -17.92 -25.16
CA TYR A 433 11.94 -17.83 -23.79
C TYR A 433 13.22 -16.98 -23.68
N ASP A 434 14.24 -17.29 -24.48
CA ASP A 434 15.53 -16.60 -24.48
C ASP A 434 15.35 -15.10 -24.86
N ALA A 435 14.50 -14.81 -25.85
CA ALA A 435 14.19 -13.44 -26.25
C ALA A 435 13.52 -12.64 -25.12
N ILE A 436 12.62 -13.25 -24.35
CA ILE A 436 11.98 -12.59 -23.21
C ILE A 436 12.98 -12.36 -22.09
N VAL A 437 13.83 -13.34 -21.75
CA VAL A 437 14.86 -13.21 -20.73
C VAL A 437 15.85 -12.09 -21.09
N GLU A 438 16.30 -12.03 -22.34
CA GLU A 438 17.14 -10.94 -22.83
C GLU A 438 16.43 -9.58 -22.73
N GLY A 439 15.14 -9.52 -23.08
CA GLY A 439 14.30 -8.34 -22.95
C GLY A 439 14.21 -7.87 -21.49
N LEU A 440 13.97 -8.77 -20.54
CA LEU A 440 13.94 -8.47 -19.11
C LEU A 440 15.26 -7.84 -18.63
N LEU A 441 16.40 -8.39 -19.05
CA LEU A 441 17.72 -7.87 -18.66
C LEU A 441 18.01 -6.46 -19.22
N ARG A 442 17.37 -6.10 -20.34
CA ARG A 442 17.52 -4.77 -20.96
C ARG A 442 16.55 -3.72 -20.38
N LEU A 443 15.49 -4.13 -19.71
CA LEU A 443 14.47 -3.21 -19.20
C LEU A 443 15.04 -2.04 -18.37
N PRO A 444 15.97 -2.22 -17.43
CA PRO A 444 16.50 -1.10 -16.64
C PRO A 444 17.08 0.03 -17.50
N GLU A 445 17.80 -0.30 -18.56
CA GLU A 445 18.41 0.69 -19.45
C GLU A 445 17.35 1.35 -20.38
N GLN A 446 16.35 0.58 -20.81
CA GLN A 446 15.23 1.11 -21.60
C GLN A 446 14.34 2.03 -20.78
N ILE A 447 14.13 1.73 -19.50
CA ILE A 447 13.44 2.64 -18.56
C ILE A 447 14.20 3.97 -18.44
N LYS A 448 15.54 3.93 -18.32
CA LYS A 448 16.36 5.17 -18.30
C LYS A 448 16.18 5.98 -19.57
N GLN A 449 16.08 5.35 -20.74
CA GLN A 449 15.84 6.06 -22.01
C GLN A 449 14.49 6.80 -21.96
N VAL A 450 13.43 6.15 -21.47
CA VAL A 450 12.11 6.78 -21.31
C VAL A 450 12.17 7.95 -20.31
N LEU A 451 12.90 7.78 -19.21
CA LEU A 451 13.07 8.83 -18.19
C LEU A 451 13.89 10.04 -18.66
N ASN A 452 14.69 9.94 -19.71
CA ASN A 452 15.45 11.06 -20.25
C ASN A 452 14.56 12.10 -20.98
N GLU A 453 13.30 11.81 -21.26
CA GLU A 453 12.35 12.67 -21.97
C GLU A 453 11.51 13.58 -21.05
N LEU A 454 11.99 13.90 -19.83
CA LEU A 454 11.24 14.66 -18.82
C LEU A 454 10.69 15.98 -19.35
N ASP A 455 11.47 16.73 -20.13
CA ASP A 455 11.08 18.03 -20.69
C ASP A 455 9.86 17.90 -21.62
N ASN A 456 9.76 16.80 -22.37
CA ASN A 456 8.63 16.54 -23.26
C ASN A 456 7.36 16.25 -22.44
N TYR A 457 7.44 15.44 -21.40
CA TYR A 457 6.29 15.13 -20.52
C TYR A 457 5.80 16.39 -19.80
N GLN A 458 6.72 17.22 -19.29
CA GLN A 458 6.40 18.48 -18.64
C GLN A 458 5.73 19.47 -19.60
N LYS A 459 6.27 19.59 -20.82
CA LYS A 459 5.71 20.46 -21.88
C LYS A 459 4.29 20.05 -22.24
N ILE A 460 4.04 18.76 -22.46
CA ILE A 460 2.70 18.26 -22.78
C ILE A 460 1.76 18.50 -21.60
N ALA A 461 2.14 18.13 -20.38
CA ALA A 461 1.32 18.35 -19.19
C ALA A 461 0.95 19.82 -18.97
N SER A 462 1.86 20.77 -19.27
CA SER A 462 1.59 22.20 -19.14
C SER A 462 0.48 22.73 -20.07
N ARG A 463 0.16 22.02 -21.14
CA ARG A 463 -0.92 22.39 -22.06
C ARG A 463 -2.29 21.87 -21.60
N TYR A 464 -2.30 20.74 -20.89
CA TYR A 464 -3.52 20.00 -20.62
C TYR A 464 -3.94 19.95 -19.14
N PHE A 465 -3.23 20.60 -18.22
CA PHE A 465 -3.51 20.53 -16.78
C PHE A 465 -4.86 21.15 -16.36
N ASN A 466 -5.48 21.98 -17.21
CA ASN A 466 -6.76 22.64 -16.92
C ASN A 466 -8.00 21.83 -17.32
N HIS A 467 -7.83 20.64 -17.94
CA HIS A 467 -8.97 19.79 -18.26
C HIS A 467 -9.63 19.25 -16.99
N ASN A 468 -10.97 19.10 -17.03
CA ASN A 468 -11.74 18.56 -15.90
C ASN A 468 -11.99 17.06 -16.05
N SER A 469 -11.89 16.54 -17.27
CA SER A 469 -12.10 15.14 -17.60
C SER A 469 -11.11 14.68 -18.67
N VAL A 470 -10.61 13.46 -18.53
CA VAL A 470 -9.67 12.82 -19.46
C VAL A 470 -10.08 11.37 -19.70
N PHE A 471 -10.17 10.99 -20.97
CA PHE A 471 -10.42 9.61 -21.37
C PHE A 471 -9.11 8.90 -21.71
N TYR A 472 -8.92 7.70 -21.18
CA TYR A 472 -7.87 6.80 -21.59
C TYR A 472 -8.48 5.71 -22.47
N ILE A 473 -7.89 5.42 -23.62
CA ILE A 473 -8.37 4.36 -24.50
C ILE A 473 -7.22 3.45 -24.94
N GLY A 474 -7.47 2.14 -24.97
CA GLY A 474 -6.48 1.17 -25.38
C GLY A 474 -7.13 -0.17 -25.76
N ARG A 475 -6.34 -1.09 -26.27
CA ARG A 475 -6.76 -2.45 -26.58
C ARG A 475 -5.84 -3.47 -25.94
N ASN A 476 -6.39 -4.55 -25.39
CA ASN A 476 -5.64 -5.63 -24.76
C ASN A 476 -4.70 -5.07 -23.64
N LEU A 477 -3.39 -5.28 -23.71
CA LEU A 477 -2.41 -4.77 -22.74
C LEU A 477 -2.46 -3.24 -22.61
N ASP A 478 -2.71 -2.52 -23.70
CA ASP A 478 -2.85 -1.05 -23.66
C ASP A 478 -4.11 -0.62 -22.87
N TYR A 479 -5.20 -1.37 -22.91
CA TYR A 479 -6.37 -1.11 -22.08
C TYR A 479 -6.04 -1.30 -20.58
N ALA A 480 -5.40 -2.44 -20.26
CA ALA A 480 -4.98 -2.72 -18.87
C ALA A 480 -4.03 -1.64 -18.33
N LEU A 481 -3.10 -1.18 -19.17
CA LEU A 481 -2.18 -0.10 -18.82
C LEU A 481 -2.89 1.26 -18.66
N GLY A 482 -3.88 1.54 -19.50
CA GLY A 482 -4.70 2.75 -19.43
C GLY A 482 -5.47 2.88 -18.11
N LEU A 483 -5.89 1.76 -17.49
CA LEU A 483 -6.50 1.76 -16.16
C LEU A 483 -5.58 2.39 -15.11
N GLU A 484 -4.28 2.03 -15.13
CA GLU A 484 -3.30 2.60 -14.21
C GLU A 484 -3.00 4.07 -14.51
N GLY A 485 -2.83 4.45 -15.78
CA GLY A 485 -2.63 5.86 -16.17
C GLY A 485 -3.79 6.75 -15.70
N SER A 486 -5.02 6.29 -15.89
CA SER A 486 -6.23 6.96 -15.41
C SER A 486 -6.26 7.05 -13.89
N LEU A 487 -5.91 5.98 -13.17
CA LEU A 487 -5.88 5.99 -11.70
C LEU A 487 -4.84 7.00 -11.19
N LYS A 488 -3.61 7.00 -11.71
CA LYS A 488 -2.57 7.97 -11.31
C LYS A 488 -3.02 9.41 -11.51
N LEU A 489 -3.64 9.71 -12.66
CA LEU A 489 -4.12 11.07 -12.94
C LEU A 489 -5.18 11.51 -11.92
N LYS A 490 -6.21 10.67 -11.66
CA LYS A 490 -7.27 11.05 -10.72
C LYS A 490 -6.81 11.14 -9.26
N GLU A 491 -5.88 10.28 -8.83
CA GLU A 491 -5.39 10.26 -7.46
C GLU A 491 -4.69 11.56 -7.06
N ILE A 492 -3.80 12.07 -7.90
CA ILE A 492 -2.90 13.18 -7.53
C ILE A 492 -3.31 14.53 -8.11
N SER A 493 -4.09 14.56 -9.19
CA SER A 493 -4.52 15.81 -9.84
C SER A 493 -5.99 16.17 -9.59
N TYR A 494 -6.78 15.19 -9.12
CA TYR A 494 -8.23 15.30 -8.91
C TYR A 494 -9.02 15.55 -10.21
N ILE A 495 -8.41 15.31 -11.38
CA ILE A 495 -9.10 15.31 -12.66
C ILE A 495 -9.88 14.00 -12.78
N HIS A 496 -11.18 14.09 -13.10
CA HIS A 496 -11.94 12.89 -13.42
C HIS A 496 -11.36 12.21 -14.64
N SER A 497 -11.05 10.94 -14.56
CA SER A 497 -10.55 10.17 -15.71
C SER A 497 -11.01 8.73 -15.66
N GLU A 498 -11.21 8.15 -16.83
CA GLU A 498 -11.60 6.74 -16.98
C GLU A 498 -10.85 6.11 -18.14
N SER A 499 -10.59 4.81 -18.03
CA SER A 499 -10.00 4.01 -19.10
C SER A 499 -11.02 3.07 -19.69
N TYR A 500 -11.09 3.04 -21.01
CA TYR A 500 -12.01 2.20 -21.78
C TYR A 500 -11.27 1.29 -22.74
N ALA A 501 -11.78 0.07 -22.91
CA ALA A 501 -11.43 -0.72 -24.07
C ALA A 501 -11.88 0.05 -25.32
N ALA A 502 -10.92 0.44 -26.18
CA ALA A 502 -11.17 1.40 -27.25
C ALA A 502 -12.29 1.01 -28.21
N GLY A 503 -12.51 -0.31 -28.42
CA GLY A 503 -13.62 -0.82 -29.22
C GLY A 503 -14.99 -0.63 -28.58
N GLU A 504 -15.05 -0.55 -27.24
CA GLU A 504 -16.29 -0.43 -26.47
C GLU A 504 -16.84 1.01 -26.46
N LEU A 505 -16.00 2.02 -26.75
CA LEU A 505 -16.44 3.43 -26.79
C LEU A 505 -17.73 3.63 -27.59
N LYS A 506 -17.87 2.98 -28.75
CA LYS A 506 -19.04 3.14 -29.65
C LYS A 506 -20.34 2.58 -29.08
N HIS A 507 -20.29 1.82 -28.00
CA HIS A 507 -21.45 1.21 -27.37
C HIS A 507 -22.05 2.07 -26.23
N GLY A 508 -21.71 3.36 -26.19
CA GLY A 508 -22.29 4.32 -25.25
C GLY A 508 -21.37 5.51 -24.97
N THR A 509 -20.18 5.27 -24.44
CA THR A 509 -19.27 6.27 -23.90
C THR A 509 -18.83 7.34 -24.91
N ILE A 510 -18.80 7.02 -26.19
CA ILE A 510 -18.46 7.97 -27.27
C ILE A 510 -19.38 9.20 -27.31
N SER A 511 -20.58 9.11 -26.71
CA SER A 511 -21.50 10.24 -26.55
C SER A 511 -20.94 11.38 -25.71
N LEU A 512 -19.92 11.11 -24.90
CA LEU A 512 -19.23 12.11 -24.06
C LEU A 512 -18.10 12.82 -24.79
N ILE A 513 -17.76 12.38 -26.01
CA ILE A 513 -16.70 13.00 -26.79
C ILE A 513 -17.27 14.20 -27.54
N GLU A 514 -16.77 15.38 -27.19
CA GLU A 514 -17.12 16.68 -27.79
C GLU A 514 -15.85 17.46 -28.15
N PRO A 515 -15.94 18.57 -28.91
CA PRO A 515 -14.79 19.38 -29.25
C PRO A 515 -14.02 19.83 -28.00
N GLY A 516 -12.69 19.52 -27.97
CA GLY A 516 -11.81 19.82 -26.85
C GLY A 516 -11.74 18.74 -25.76
N THR A 517 -12.50 17.64 -25.89
CA THR A 517 -12.33 16.49 -24.97
C THR A 517 -10.93 15.91 -25.10
N LEU A 518 -10.20 15.80 -23.99
CA LEU A 518 -8.88 15.19 -23.98
C LEU A 518 -8.94 13.66 -23.92
N VAL A 519 -8.27 13.03 -24.87
CA VAL A 519 -8.15 11.57 -24.97
C VAL A 519 -6.67 11.19 -24.97
N VAL A 520 -6.26 10.34 -24.03
CA VAL A 520 -4.95 9.67 -23.99
C VAL A 520 -5.13 8.29 -24.63
N ALA A 521 -4.63 8.13 -25.84
CA ALA A 521 -4.77 6.90 -26.61
C ALA A 521 -3.49 6.06 -26.53
N LEU A 522 -3.61 4.83 -26.02
CA LEU A 522 -2.51 3.88 -25.95
C LEU A 522 -2.51 3.00 -27.20
N ALA A 523 -1.39 3.00 -27.91
CA ALA A 523 -1.18 2.25 -29.16
C ALA A 523 0.25 1.68 -29.18
N THR A 524 0.61 0.92 -28.15
CA THR A 524 1.94 0.31 -27.96
C THR A 524 1.93 -1.20 -28.25
N TYR A 525 0.77 -1.84 -28.18
CA TYR A 525 0.63 -3.26 -28.44
C TYR A 525 0.61 -3.52 -29.96
N ALA A 526 1.78 -3.82 -30.53
CA ALA A 526 2.01 -3.92 -31.97
C ALA A 526 0.93 -4.68 -32.76
N PRO A 527 0.38 -5.84 -32.31
CA PRO A 527 -0.64 -6.58 -33.07
C PRO A 527 -1.96 -5.82 -33.26
N LEU A 528 -2.23 -4.77 -32.47
CA LEU A 528 -3.50 -4.03 -32.48
C LEU A 528 -3.37 -2.53 -32.78
N VAL A 529 -2.19 -2.04 -33.16
CA VAL A 529 -1.93 -0.61 -33.46
C VAL A 529 -2.87 -0.07 -34.52
N GLU A 530 -3.11 -0.79 -35.62
CA GLU A 530 -4.04 -0.35 -36.67
C GLU A 530 -5.50 -0.23 -36.17
N LYS A 531 -5.90 -1.14 -35.26
CA LYS A 531 -7.22 -1.07 -34.63
C LYS A 531 -7.33 0.10 -33.65
N SER A 532 -6.25 0.37 -32.91
CA SER A 532 -6.15 1.54 -32.04
C SER A 532 -6.17 2.84 -32.85
N LEU A 533 -5.47 2.91 -33.97
CA LEU A 533 -5.52 4.03 -34.91
C LEU A 533 -6.96 4.32 -35.39
N SER A 534 -7.72 3.29 -35.75
CA SER A 534 -9.12 3.46 -36.15
C SER A 534 -9.97 4.11 -35.05
N ASN A 535 -9.73 3.75 -33.78
CA ASN A 535 -10.43 4.39 -32.65
C ASN A 535 -9.94 5.81 -32.38
N ILE A 536 -8.66 6.11 -32.59
CA ILE A 536 -8.11 7.47 -32.53
C ILE A 536 -8.82 8.37 -33.57
N VAL A 537 -8.91 7.92 -34.82
CA VAL A 537 -9.61 8.64 -35.89
C VAL A 537 -11.08 8.88 -35.52
N GLU A 538 -11.72 7.89 -34.91
CA GLU A 538 -13.14 7.95 -34.51
C GLU A 538 -13.40 9.02 -33.43
N VAL A 539 -12.58 9.14 -32.40
CA VAL A 539 -12.72 10.20 -31.37
C VAL A 539 -12.31 11.56 -31.93
N LYS A 540 -11.26 11.62 -32.74
CA LYS A 540 -10.80 12.84 -33.38
C LYS A 540 -11.83 13.46 -34.33
N SER A 541 -12.58 12.61 -35.07
CA SER A 541 -13.66 13.08 -35.96
C SER A 541 -14.81 13.77 -35.20
N ARG A 542 -14.86 13.63 -33.87
CA ARG A 542 -15.82 14.30 -32.99
C ARG A 542 -15.20 15.50 -32.25
N GLY A 543 -13.97 15.88 -32.62
CA GLY A 543 -13.30 17.05 -32.08
C GLY A 543 -12.45 16.79 -30.83
N ALA A 544 -12.18 15.54 -30.48
CA ALA A 544 -11.25 15.23 -29.39
C ALA A 544 -9.83 15.71 -29.67
N GLU A 545 -9.14 16.19 -28.63
CA GLU A 545 -7.70 16.36 -28.62
C GLU A 545 -7.04 15.06 -28.17
N VAL A 546 -6.10 14.54 -28.96
CA VAL A 546 -5.53 13.22 -28.73
C VAL A 546 -4.05 13.30 -28.41
N ILE A 547 -3.66 12.83 -27.24
CA ILE A 547 -2.27 12.48 -26.88
C ILE A 547 -2.11 10.97 -27.10
N ALA A 548 -1.13 10.54 -27.90
CA ALA A 548 -0.88 9.12 -28.08
C ALA A 548 0.36 8.66 -27.32
N LEU A 549 0.26 7.50 -26.66
CA LEU A 549 1.40 6.71 -26.23
C LEU A 549 1.66 5.63 -27.29
N THR A 550 2.84 5.66 -27.91
CA THR A 550 3.20 4.77 -29.02
C THR A 550 4.66 4.35 -28.97
N THR A 551 5.08 3.44 -29.84
CA THR A 551 6.49 3.01 -29.91
C THR A 551 7.25 3.75 -31.02
N ASP A 552 8.58 3.71 -30.97
CA ASP A 552 9.48 4.22 -31.99
C ASP A 552 9.26 3.55 -33.36
N LYS A 553 8.70 2.32 -33.38
CA LYS A 553 8.38 1.59 -34.61
C LYS A 553 7.03 2.02 -35.23
N THR A 554 6.09 2.43 -34.39
CA THR A 554 4.71 2.72 -34.81
C THR A 554 4.38 4.22 -34.85
N VAL A 555 5.31 5.08 -34.42
CA VAL A 555 5.15 6.54 -34.38
C VAL A 555 4.66 7.14 -35.72
N ASN A 556 5.22 6.71 -36.84
CA ASN A 556 4.84 7.21 -38.15
C ASN A 556 3.40 6.85 -38.56
N THR A 557 2.89 5.72 -38.06
CA THR A 557 1.50 5.27 -38.31
C THR A 557 0.51 6.15 -37.55
N ILE A 558 0.86 6.61 -36.36
CA ILE A 558 -0.03 7.32 -35.42
C ILE A 558 0.05 8.84 -35.58
N SER A 559 1.23 9.40 -35.92
CA SER A 559 1.56 10.83 -35.83
C SER A 559 0.60 11.78 -36.55
N SER A 560 0.04 11.38 -37.70
CA SER A 560 -0.91 12.21 -38.48
C SER A 560 -2.26 12.42 -37.79
N GLN A 561 -2.57 11.60 -36.77
CA GLN A 561 -3.88 11.58 -36.11
C GLN A 561 -3.82 12.07 -34.65
N THR A 562 -2.70 12.58 -34.18
CA THR A 562 -2.52 12.96 -32.79
C THR A 562 -2.06 14.41 -32.67
N SER A 563 -2.37 15.05 -31.54
CA SER A 563 -1.93 16.40 -31.23
C SER A 563 -0.53 16.41 -30.60
N GLU A 564 -0.27 15.43 -29.75
CA GLU A 564 0.98 15.20 -29.03
C GLU A 564 1.25 13.70 -28.88
N MET A 565 2.51 13.34 -28.61
CA MET A 565 2.88 11.93 -28.47
C MET A 565 3.90 11.70 -27.35
N PHE A 566 3.73 10.60 -26.66
CA PHE A 566 4.76 9.94 -25.86
C PHE A 566 5.31 8.77 -26.68
N VAL A 567 6.58 8.82 -27.00
CA VAL A 567 7.23 7.77 -27.80
C VAL A 567 8.18 6.99 -26.91
N ILE A 568 8.03 5.67 -26.88
CA ILE A 568 8.86 4.76 -26.08
C ILE A 568 9.53 3.72 -26.98
N PRO A 569 10.64 3.10 -26.56
CA PRO A 569 11.24 1.99 -27.29
C PRO A 569 10.26 0.82 -27.46
N GLU A 570 10.30 0.16 -28.63
CA GLU A 570 9.58 -1.11 -28.80
C GLU A 570 10.37 -2.25 -28.17
N VAL A 571 9.67 -3.08 -27.42
CA VAL A 571 10.16 -4.31 -26.78
C VAL A 571 9.19 -5.46 -27.05
N GLN A 572 9.50 -6.66 -26.52
CA GLN A 572 8.55 -7.78 -26.59
C GLN A 572 7.19 -7.35 -26.03
N ALA A 573 6.13 -7.73 -26.73
CA ALA A 573 4.77 -7.25 -26.45
C ALA A 573 4.32 -7.38 -24.98
N ILE A 574 4.74 -8.46 -24.29
CA ILE A 574 4.41 -8.66 -22.87
C ILE A 574 5.21 -7.76 -21.92
N LEU A 575 6.35 -7.21 -22.37
CA LEU A 575 7.18 -6.28 -21.61
C LEU A 575 6.81 -4.80 -21.87
N GLN A 576 6.08 -4.53 -22.96
CA GLN A 576 5.75 -3.17 -23.39
C GLN A 576 5.02 -2.35 -22.32
N PRO A 577 4.10 -2.91 -21.50
CA PRO A 577 3.45 -2.16 -20.41
C PRO A 577 4.43 -1.63 -19.35
N VAL A 578 5.58 -2.29 -19.15
CA VAL A 578 6.61 -1.86 -18.18
C VAL A 578 7.21 -0.51 -18.57
N LEU A 579 7.43 -0.28 -19.87
CA LEU A 579 7.91 1.01 -20.38
C LEU A 579 6.77 2.02 -20.49
N GLY A 580 5.59 1.56 -20.91
CA GLY A 580 4.43 2.40 -21.18
C GLY A 580 3.83 3.08 -19.94
N VAL A 581 4.00 2.52 -18.74
CA VAL A 581 3.48 3.13 -17.51
C VAL A 581 4.22 4.42 -17.14
N ILE A 582 5.51 4.53 -17.48
CA ILE A 582 6.39 5.63 -17.05
C ILE A 582 5.93 6.99 -17.60
N PRO A 583 5.66 7.15 -18.91
CA PRO A 583 5.08 8.39 -19.45
C PRO A 583 3.76 8.77 -18.78
N LEU A 584 2.92 7.78 -18.44
CA LEU A 584 1.62 8.02 -17.80
C LEU A 584 1.77 8.50 -16.36
N GLN A 585 2.74 7.94 -15.61
CA GLN A 585 3.09 8.41 -14.26
C GLN A 585 3.64 9.84 -14.29
N LEU A 586 4.56 10.15 -15.22
CA LEU A 586 5.15 11.47 -15.36
C LEU A 586 4.11 12.50 -15.85
N PHE A 587 3.23 12.14 -16.76
CA PHE A 587 2.13 12.99 -17.19
C PHE A 587 1.22 13.37 -16.02
N ALA A 588 0.80 12.38 -15.22
CA ALA A 588 -0.01 12.62 -14.03
C ALA A 588 0.73 13.51 -13.01
N TYR A 589 2.03 13.24 -12.77
CA TYR A 589 2.87 14.02 -11.88
C TYR A 589 2.94 15.49 -12.28
N TYR A 590 3.27 15.79 -13.56
CA TYR A 590 3.38 17.18 -14.04
C TYR A 590 2.03 17.88 -14.14
N ILE A 591 0.94 17.17 -14.44
CA ILE A 591 -0.42 17.72 -14.35
C ILE A 591 -0.70 18.17 -12.92
N ALA A 592 -0.44 17.32 -11.93
CA ALA A 592 -0.67 17.63 -10.51
C ALA A 592 0.21 18.79 -10.03
N LEU A 593 1.48 18.81 -10.46
CA LEU A 593 2.42 19.90 -10.17
C LEU A 593 1.89 21.24 -10.69
N ASN A 594 1.46 21.31 -11.96
CA ASN A 594 0.91 22.51 -12.56
C ASN A 594 -0.40 22.97 -11.91
N ARG A 595 -1.16 22.05 -11.30
CA ARG A 595 -2.39 22.36 -10.55
C ARG A 595 -2.12 22.76 -9.09
N GLY A 596 -0.86 22.71 -8.62
CA GLY A 596 -0.51 22.99 -7.23
C GLY A 596 -1.07 21.97 -6.22
N CYS A 597 -1.28 20.73 -6.66
CA CYS A 597 -1.78 19.66 -5.81
C CYS A 597 -0.69 19.10 -4.90
N ASP A 598 -1.06 18.57 -3.74
CA ASP A 598 -0.14 17.77 -2.91
C ASP A 598 0.06 16.40 -3.55
N ILE A 599 1.22 16.17 -4.14
CA ILE A 599 1.52 14.99 -4.96
C ILE A 599 1.82 13.78 -4.09
N ASP A 600 2.58 13.97 -3.01
CA ASP A 600 3.02 12.87 -2.14
C ASP A 600 1.90 12.42 -1.19
N LYS A 601 1.03 13.34 -0.77
CA LYS A 601 -0.06 13.12 0.17
C LYS A 601 -1.37 13.70 -0.38
N PRO A 602 -1.92 13.13 -1.46
CA PRO A 602 -3.15 13.64 -2.07
C PRO A 602 -4.33 13.47 -1.10
N ARG A 603 -5.27 14.45 -1.16
CA ARG A 603 -6.43 14.47 -0.27
C ARG A 603 -7.24 13.17 -0.38
N ASN A 604 -7.82 12.74 0.75
CA ASN A 604 -8.72 11.58 0.85
C ASN A 604 -8.07 10.24 0.41
N LEU A 605 -6.75 10.14 0.41
CA LEU A 605 -6.04 8.90 0.10
C LEU A 605 -5.01 8.57 1.19
N ALA A 606 -4.83 7.29 1.43
CA ALA A 606 -3.79 6.74 2.28
C ALA A 606 -3.00 5.67 1.52
N LYS A 607 -1.70 5.50 1.85
CA LYS A 607 -0.79 4.60 1.13
C LYS A 607 -1.26 3.14 1.13
N SER A 608 -1.91 2.70 2.20
CA SER A 608 -2.37 1.32 2.35
C SER A 608 -3.64 1.30 3.19
N VAL A 609 -4.63 0.49 2.80
CA VAL A 609 -5.94 0.40 3.47
C VAL A 609 -5.96 -0.88 4.29
N THR A 610 -6.01 -0.74 5.63
CA THR A 610 -6.04 -1.85 6.60
C THR A 610 -7.36 -1.90 7.39
N VAL A 611 -8.42 -1.33 6.82
CA VAL A 611 -9.79 -1.37 7.34
C VAL A 611 -10.74 -1.67 6.19
N GLU A 612 -11.85 -2.33 6.47
CA GLU A 612 -12.97 -2.51 5.53
C GLU A 612 -13.88 -1.29 5.52
#